data_1d0ad95c94f680c2c647c41dc2db0f69
#
_entry.id   1d0ad95c94f680c2c647c41dc2db0f69
#
_cell.length_a   1.000
_cell.length_b   1.000
_cell.length_c   1.000
_cell.angle_alpha   90.00
_cell.angle_beta   90.00
_cell.angle_gamma   90.00
#
_symmetry.space_group_name_H-M   'P 1'
#
loop_
_entity.id
_entity.type
_entity.pdbx_description
1 polymer ?
#
loop_
_entity_poly.entity_id
_entity_poly.type
_entity_poly.pdbx_seq_one_letter_code
_entity_poly.pdbx_strand_id
1 'polypeptide(L)'
;APATTGAEWIGSVPHQDIERGVRPVLPRDDPFYDPPQGFQHAAPGTVLRSRDVEVAFLGLIPQKFTATQLLYRTTDMYGEPEASVTTVIAPAERGPERVCPVVSYQCAIDAVTSRCFPSYALRRRAVAPGALAQFEFLLIAAALAEGWAVSVPDHEGRAGAWGTPYEPGYRILDGLRAALSTESLGLSERAPIGLWGYSGGGLATAWGAEMAGAYAP
;
A
#
# COMPACT_ATOMS: atom_id res chain seq x y z
N ALA A 1 2.57 -39.02 7.77
CA ALA A 1 2.43 -37.88 8.65
C ALA A 1 1.17 -37.13 8.26
N PRO A 2 0.25 -36.81 9.16
CA PRO A 2 -0.92 -36.00 8.81
C PRO A 2 -0.49 -34.59 8.51
N ALA A 3 -0.98 -34.05 7.38
CA ALA A 3 -0.85 -32.64 7.04
C ALA A 3 -1.47 -31.80 8.16
N THR A 4 -0.66 -30.97 8.80
CA THR A 4 -1.16 -29.93 9.68
C THR A 4 -1.97 -28.95 8.82
N THR A 5 -3.28 -29.01 8.98
CA THR A 5 -4.19 -27.97 8.47
C THR A 5 -3.72 -26.65 9.06
N GLY A 6 -3.21 -25.75 8.21
CA GLY A 6 -2.84 -24.42 8.61
C GLY A 6 -4.02 -23.76 9.29
N ALA A 7 -3.81 -23.28 10.52
CA ALA A 7 -4.83 -22.49 11.20
C ALA A 7 -5.07 -21.24 10.35
N GLU A 8 -6.27 -21.10 9.81
CA GLU A 8 -6.68 -19.86 9.14
C GLU A 8 -6.54 -18.70 10.12
N TRP A 9 -5.98 -17.58 9.65
CA TRP A 9 -5.97 -16.33 10.38
C TRP A 9 -7.42 -15.87 10.61
N ILE A 10 -7.89 -15.95 11.88
CA ILE A 10 -9.26 -15.57 12.29
C ILE A 10 -9.18 -14.26 13.12
N GLY A 11 -8.22 -13.40 12.84
CA GLY A 11 -8.10 -12.11 13.53
C GLY A 11 -9.12 -11.10 13.02
N SER A 12 -9.81 -10.40 13.93
CA SER A 12 -10.52 -9.18 13.54
C SER A 12 -9.51 -8.15 13.06
N VAL A 13 -9.78 -7.49 11.95
CA VAL A 13 -8.93 -6.41 11.43
C VAL A 13 -9.22 -5.14 12.25
N PRO A 14 -8.31 -4.69 13.13
CA PRO A 14 -8.51 -3.44 13.86
C PRO A 14 -8.49 -2.28 12.88
N HIS A 15 -9.53 -1.46 12.91
CA HIS A 15 -9.59 -0.20 12.17
C HIS A 15 -9.38 0.98 13.13
N GLN A 16 -8.60 1.96 12.69
CA GLN A 16 -8.36 3.20 13.40
C GLN A 16 -8.93 4.38 12.62
N ASP A 17 -9.77 5.16 13.28
CA ASP A 17 -10.30 6.39 12.72
C ASP A 17 -9.20 7.43 12.51
N ILE A 18 -9.50 8.40 11.65
CA ILE A 18 -8.57 9.45 11.28
C ILE A 18 -8.23 10.37 12.48
N GLU A 19 -6.97 10.46 12.83
CA GLU A 19 -6.45 11.45 13.77
C GLU A 19 -6.17 12.77 13.05
N ARG A 20 -7.18 13.65 13.04
CA ARG A 20 -7.06 14.95 12.36
C ARG A 20 -6.14 15.90 13.11
N GLY A 21 -5.30 16.56 12.34
CA GLY A 21 -4.46 17.63 12.86
C GLY A 21 -3.23 17.18 13.64
N VAL A 22 -3.01 15.88 13.81
CA VAL A 22 -1.84 15.30 14.47
C VAL A 22 -0.72 15.09 13.45
N ARG A 23 0.52 15.33 13.86
CA ARG A 23 1.69 15.00 13.05
C ARG A 23 1.87 13.49 13.04
N PRO A 24 2.02 12.85 11.86
CA PRO A 24 2.22 11.40 11.82
C PRO A 24 3.55 10.99 12.47
N VAL A 25 3.50 9.88 13.19
CA VAL A 25 4.68 9.21 13.73
C VAL A 25 5.43 8.53 12.59
N LEU A 26 6.76 8.43 12.69
CA LEU A 26 7.56 7.73 11.68
C LEU A 26 7.23 6.23 11.68
N PRO A 27 7.23 5.56 10.52
CA PRO A 27 6.87 4.14 10.43
C PRO A 27 7.63 3.22 11.39
N ARG A 28 8.90 3.51 11.66
CA ARG A 28 9.72 2.73 12.59
C ARG A 28 9.25 2.82 14.05
N ASP A 29 8.56 3.92 14.40
CA ASP A 29 8.12 4.24 15.78
C ASP A 29 6.59 4.12 15.93
N ASP A 30 5.87 3.81 14.85
CA ASP A 30 4.41 3.75 14.80
C ASP A 30 3.93 2.30 14.92
N PRO A 31 3.22 1.94 16.02
CA PRO A 31 2.71 0.58 16.25
C PRO A 31 1.77 0.05 15.17
N PHE A 32 1.24 0.92 14.31
CA PHE A 32 0.44 0.50 13.17
C PHE A 32 1.21 -0.46 12.24
N TYR A 33 2.52 -0.25 12.09
CA TYR A 33 3.38 -1.06 11.21
C TYR A 33 3.82 -2.39 11.84
N ASP A 34 3.52 -2.62 13.13
CA ASP A 34 3.83 -3.89 13.79
C ASP A 34 2.74 -4.91 13.49
N PRO A 35 3.05 -6.03 12.80
CA PRO A 35 2.05 -7.03 12.52
C PRO A 35 1.60 -7.71 13.81
N PRO A 36 0.32 -8.13 13.89
CA PRO A 36 -0.18 -8.87 15.05
C PRO A 36 0.45 -10.27 15.12
N GLN A 37 0.48 -10.83 16.33
CA GLN A 37 1.00 -12.19 16.53
C GLN A 37 0.24 -13.20 15.66
N GLY A 38 0.95 -14.12 15.03
CA GLY A 38 0.37 -15.15 14.19
C GLY A 38 0.13 -14.73 12.73
N PHE A 39 0.45 -13.49 12.35
CA PHE A 39 0.25 -12.99 10.99
C PHE A 39 0.93 -13.84 9.91
N GLN A 40 2.01 -14.54 10.26
CA GLN A 40 2.75 -15.41 9.35
C GLN A 40 1.90 -16.58 8.80
N HIS A 41 0.81 -16.92 9.48
CA HIS A 41 -0.13 -17.97 9.04
C HIS A 41 -1.23 -17.44 8.12
N ALA A 42 -1.33 -16.12 7.96
CA ALA A 42 -2.28 -15.50 7.03
C ALA A 42 -1.84 -15.71 5.58
N ALA A 43 -2.80 -15.78 4.66
CA ALA A 43 -2.53 -15.81 3.23
C ALA A 43 -1.92 -14.48 2.75
N PRO A 44 -1.10 -14.47 1.67
CA PRO A 44 -0.65 -13.24 1.04
C PRO A 44 -1.81 -12.33 0.67
N GLY A 45 -1.67 -11.02 0.94
CA GLY A 45 -2.71 -10.03 0.72
C GLY A 45 -3.75 -9.91 1.84
N THR A 46 -3.69 -10.74 2.88
CA THR A 46 -4.58 -10.60 4.04
C THR A 46 -4.33 -9.29 4.76
N VAL A 47 -5.37 -8.50 4.96
CA VAL A 47 -5.31 -7.26 5.75
C VAL A 47 -5.19 -7.58 7.23
N LEU A 48 -4.17 -7.03 7.87
CA LEU A 48 -3.86 -7.24 9.30
C LEU A 48 -4.34 -6.08 10.17
N ARG A 49 -4.29 -4.86 9.65
CA ARG A 49 -4.77 -3.60 10.27
C ARG A 49 -5.21 -2.64 9.19
N SER A 50 -6.11 -1.73 9.53
CA SER A 50 -6.46 -0.62 8.65
C SER A 50 -6.58 0.68 9.45
N ARG A 51 -6.36 1.81 8.80
CA ARG A 51 -6.63 3.13 9.35
C ARG A 51 -6.91 4.15 8.27
N ASP A 52 -7.74 5.14 8.58
CA ASP A 52 -7.92 6.29 7.72
C ASP A 52 -6.84 7.35 7.97
N VAL A 53 -6.42 8.01 6.90
CA VAL A 53 -5.38 9.04 6.97
C VAL A 53 -5.75 10.26 6.11
N GLU A 54 -5.24 11.42 6.49
CA GLU A 54 -5.26 12.61 5.63
C GLU A 54 -4.01 12.62 4.75
N VAL A 55 -4.19 12.81 3.44
CA VAL A 55 -3.10 12.99 2.49
C VAL A 55 -2.93 14.45 2.11
N ALA A 56 -1.70 14.84 1.80
CA ALA A 56 -1.37 16.21 1.44
C ALA A 56 -0.20 16.27 0.44
N PHE A 57 -0.29 17.19 -0.51
CA PHE A 57 0.84 17.51 -1.36
C PHE A 57 1.93 18.19 -0.51
N LEU A 58 3.15 17.67 -0.58
CA LEU A 58 4.31 18.09 0.23
C LEU A 58 4.06 18.08 1.76
N GLY A 59 3.10 17.28 2.24
CA GLY A 59 2.70 17.28 3.65
C GLY A 59 1.95 18.53 4.10
N LEU A 60 1.81 19.55 3.27
CA LEU A 60 1.31 20.89 3.61
C LEU A 60 -0.07 21.19 3.04
N ILE A 61 -0.30 20.87 1.78
CA ILE A 61 -1.55 21.20 1.07
C ILE A 61 -2.49 19.99 1.16
N PRO A 62 -3.49 20.05 2.08
CA PRO A 62 -4.39 18.91 2.29
C PRO A 62 -5.22 18.64 1.04
N GLN A 63 -5.45 17.37 0.77
CA GLN A 63 -6.27 16.91 -0.33
C GLN A 63 -7.59 16.35 0.19
N LYS A 64 -8.65 16.53 -0.59
CA LYS A 64 -10.02 16.10 -0.22
C LYS A 64 -10.32 14.68 -0.74
N PHE A 65 -9.34 13.78 -0.67
CA PHE A 65 -9.51 12.38 -1.04
C PHE A 65 -9.70 11.53 0.21
N THR A 66 -10.49 10.46 0.10
CA THR A 66 -10.51 9.42 1.11
C THR A 66 -9.24 8.58 0.95
N ALA A 67 -8.49 8.41 2.01
CA ALA A 67 -7.27 7.61 2.00
C ALA A 67 -7.26 6.66 3.20
N THR A 68 -7.06 5.38 2.93
CA THR A 68 -6.99 4.33 3.93
C THR A 68 -5.66 3.60 3.81
N GLN A 69 -4.96 3.43 4.92
CA GLN A 69 -3.76 2.58 4.99
C GLN A 69 -4.14 1.18 5.41
N LEU A 70 -3.59 0.21 4.70
CA LEU A 70 -3.73 -1.21 4.98
C LEU A 70 -2.36 -1.79 5.30
N LEU A 71 -2.20 -2.33 6.51
CA LEU A 71 -1.10 -3.23 6.83
C LEU A 71 -1.52 -4.62 6.37
N TYR A 72 -0.76 -5.27 5.51
CA TYR A 72 -1.11 -6.57 4.94
C TYR A 72 0.07 -7.54 4.99
N ARG A 73 -0.27 -8.84 5.00
CA ARG A 73 0.71 -9.93 4.90
C ARG A 73 1.24 -10.03 3.47
N THR A 74 2.54 -10.10 3.34
CA THR A 74 3.27 -10.30 2.09
C THR A 74 4.45 -11.25 2.29
N THR A 75 5.34 -11.31 1.32
CA THR A 75 6.46 -12.26 1.28
C THR A 75 7.74 -11.49 0.99
N ASP A 76 8.84 -11.85 1.65
CA ASP A 76 10.16 -11.32 1.38
C ASP A 76 10.88 -12.07 0.24
N MET A 77 12.12 -11.66 -0.08
CA MET A 77 12.92 -12.29 -1.14
C MET A 77 13.34 -13.75 -0.84
N TYR A 78 13.25 -14.17 0.41
CA TYR A 78 13.58 -15.52 0.84
C TYR A 78 12.37 -16.46 0.90
N GLY A 79 11.17 -15.91 0.62
CA GLY A 79 9.91 -16.63 0.71
C GLY A 79 9.29 -16.62 2.11
N GLU A 80 9.86 -15.84 3.04
CA GLU A 80 9.38 -15.76 4.40
C GLU A 80 8.23 -14.74 4.54
N PRO A 81 7.29 -14.98 5.48
CA PRO A 81 6.20 -14.05 5.74
C PRO A 81 6.68 -12.70 6.25
N GLU A 82 6.23 -11.64 5.59
CA GLU A 82 6.49 -10.25 5.97
C GLU A 82 5.17 -9.46 6.01
N ALA A 83 5.21 -8.26 6.58
CA ALA A 83 4.11 -7.31 6.54
C ALA A 83 4.56 -6.00 5.90
N SER A 84 3.74 -5.45 5.02
CA SER A 84 3.96 -4.16 4.38
C SER A 84 2.70 -3.31 4.43
N VAL A 85 2.83 -2.03 4.06
CA VAL A 85 1.71 -1.08 4.06
C VAL A 85 1.46 -0.60 2.65
N THR A 86 0.18 -0.48 2.27
CA THR A 86 -0.25 0.31 1.12
C THR A 86 -1.19 1.42 1.58
N THR A 87 -1.09 2.58 0.93
CA THR A 87 -2.06 3.66 1.07
C THR A 87 -3.00 3.63 -0.14
N VAL A 88 -4.26 3.31 0.10
CA VAL A 88 -5.29 3.32 -0.94
C VAL A 88 -6.01 4.64 -0.92
N ILE A 89 -5.94 5.37 -2.03
CA ILE A 89 -6.57 6.67 -2.20
C ILE A 89 -7.72 6.52 -3.19
N ALA A 90 -8.91 6.90 -2.78
CA ALA A 90 -10.10 6.81 -3.60
C ALA A 90 -10.45 8.16 -4.21
N PRO A 91 -10.95 8.21 -5.47
CA PRO A 91 -11.44 9.43 -6.07
C PRO A 91 -12.64 9.97 -5.27
N ALA A 92 -12.80 11.31 -5.24
CA ALA A 92 -13.83 11.99 -4.46
C ALA A 92 -15.25 11.61 -4.89
N GLU A 93 -15.45 11.34 -6.16
CA GLU A 93 -16.74 10.95 -6.74
C GLU A 93 -16.59 9.62 -7.48
N ARG A 94 -17.43 8.66 -7.10
CA ARG A 94 -17.59 7.40 -7.84
C ARG A 94 -19.00 7.35 -8.39
N GLY A 95 -19.13 7.20 -9.70
CA GLY A 95 -20.42 6.97 -10.32
C GLY A 95 -21.00 5.61 -9.82
N PRO A 96 -22.31 5.55 -9.54
CA PRO A 96 -22.93 4.38 -8.90
C PRO A 96 -22.90 3.09 -9.75
N GLU A 97 -22.60 3.17 -11.04
CA GLU A 97 -22.66 2.03 -11.96
C GLU A 97 -21.32 1.69 -12.65
N ARG A 98 -20.25 2.42 -12.39
CA ARG A 98 -18.95 2.14 -13.02
C ARG A 98 -18.02 1.40 -12.07
N VAL A 99 -17.50 0.27 -12.52
CA VAL A 99 -16.37 -0.38 -11.86
C VAL A 99 -15.19 0.59 -11.87
N CYS A 100 -14.74 0.99 -10.68
CA CYS A 100 -13.62 1.90 -10.53
C CYS A 100 -12.32 1.18 -10.89
N PRO A 101 -11.57 1.60 -11.92
CA PRO A 101 -10.24 1.04 -12.20
C PRO A 101 -9.30 1.30 -11.02
N VAL A 102 -8.35 0.40 -10.83
CA VAL A 102 -7.34 0.52 -9.77
C VAL A 102 -5.95 0.58 -10.41
N VAL A 103 -5.17 1.58 -10.04
CA VAL A 103 -3.76 1.62 -10.38
C VAL A 103 -2.92 1.41 -9.13
N SER A 104 -1.99 0.46 -9.17
CA SER A 104 -0.91 0.41 -8.19
C SER A 104 0.20 1.33 -8.68
N TYR A 105 0.44 2.41 -7.92
CA TYR A 105 1.46 3.40 -8.22
C TYR A 105 2.67 3.19 -7.33
N GLN A 106 3.81 2.87 -7.92
CA GLN A 106 5.07 2.67 -7.23
C GLN A 106 5.87 3.97 -7.26
N CYS A 107 5.94 4.65 -6.11
CA CYS A 107 6.78 5.83 -5.97
C CYS A 107 8.26 5.47 -6.11
N ALA A 108 9.06 6.39 -6.65
CA ALA A 108 10.53 6.31 -6.57
C ALA A 108 10.95 6.60 -5.12
N ILE A 109 10.98 5.57 -4.28
CA ILE A 109 11.39 5.70 -2.87
C ILE A 109 12.88 5.98 -2.81
N ASP A 110 13.68 5.13 -3.45
CA ASP A 110 15.15 5.24 -3.63
C ASP A 110 15.89 5.62 -2.33
N ALA A 111 15.42 5.11 -1.18
CA ALA A 111 15.94 5.49 0.13
C ALA A 111 15.67 4.40 1.18
N VAL A 112 16.65 4.12 2.00
CA VAL A 112 16.58 3.14 3.09
C VAL A 112 15.97 3.67 4.40
N THR A 113 15.39 4.87 4.37
CA THR A 113 14.78 5.48 5.55
C THR A 113 13.25 5.48 5.48
N SER A 114 12.60 5.03 6.54
CA SER A 114 11.14 4.99 6.65
C SER A 114 10.47 6.36 6.51
N ARG A 115 11.24 7.46 6.61
CA ARG A 115 10.77 8.83 6.33
C ARG A 115 10.36 9.02 4.87
N CYS A 116 10.97 8.29 3.95
CA CYS A 116 10.69 8.36 2.52
C CYS A 116 9.58 7.40 2.07
N PHE A 117 9.12 6.51 2.94
CA PHE A 117 8.03 5.59 2.59
C PHE A 117 6.77 6.37 2.21
N PRO A 118 6.12 6.01 1.09
CA PRO A 118 4.88 6.65 0.65
C PRO A 118 3.81 6.69 1.73
N SER A 119 3.66 5.63 2.51
CA SER A 119 2.70 5.55 3.62
C SER A 119 2.91 6.62 4.69
N TYR A 120 4.12 7.16 4.82
CA TYR A 120 4.41 8.30 5.69
C TYR A 120 4.44 9.61 4.91
N ALA A 121 5.23 9.66 3.81
CA ALA A 121 5.54 10.89 3.10
C ALA A 121 4.32 11.59 2.48
N LEU A 122 3.29 10.81 2.08
CA LEU A 122 2.05 11.34 1.51
C LEU A 122 1.06 11.86 2.57
N ARG A 123 1.30 11.59 3.86
CA ARG A 123 0.39 12.03 4.93
C ARG A 123 0.51 13.54 5.17
N ARG A 124 -0.63 14.12 5.50
CA ARG A 124 -0.69 15.51 5.98
C ARG A 124 0.21 15.69 7.20
N ARG A 125 0.98 16.80 7.22
CA ARG A 125 1.97 17.14 8.25
C ARG A 125 3.18 16.19 8.35
N ALA A 126 3.35 15.28 7.39
CA ALA A 126 4.59 14.53 7.27
C ALA A 126 5.76 15.49 6.98
N VAL A 127 6.88 15.25 7.66
CA VAL A 127 8.13 15.97 7.41
C VAL A 127 9.12 15.00 6.77
N ALA A 128 9.13 15.00 5.45
CA ALA A 128 9.91 14.08 4.62
C ALA A 128 10.73 14.83 3.58
N PRO A 129 11.72 15.67 4.01
CA PRO A 129 12.54 16.45 3.08
C PRO A 129 13.30 15.51 2.15
N GLY A 130 13.17 15.73 0.84
CA GLY A 130 13.82 14.92 -0.19
C GLY A 130 13.08 13.63 -0.58
N ALA A 131 11.96 13.29 0.06
CA ALA A 131 11.15 12.17 -0.35
C ALA A 131 10.48 12.46 -1.69
N LEU A 132 10.83 11.69 -2.73
CA LEU A 132 10.29 11.86 -4.09
C LEU A 132 8.79 11.61 -4.14
N ALA A 133 8.27 10.71 -3.31
CA ALA A 133 6.85 10.43 -3.20
C ALA A 133 5.99 11.69 -2.99
N GLN A 134 6.51 12.71 -2.29
CA GLN A 134 5.78 13.96 -2.07
C GLN A 134 5.56 14.75 -3.38
N PHE A 135 6.49 14.69 -4.32
CA PHE A 135 6.37 15.32 -5.64
C PHE A 135 5.55 14.46 -6.60
N GLU A 136 5.72 13.15 -6.52
CA GLU A 136 4.96 12.19 -7.33
C GLU A 136 3.47 12.16 -6.97
N PHE A 137 3.07 12.80 -5.88
CA PHE A 137 1.64 13.00 -5.56
C PHE A 137 0.87 13.64 -6.72
N LEU A 138 1.51 14.46 -7.56
CA LEU A 138 0.88 15.05 -8.74
C LEU A 138 0.48 13.99 -9.78
N LEU A 139 1.26 12.92 -9.93
CA LEU A 139 0.94 11.81 -10.82
C LEU A 139 -0.20 10.96 -10.23
N ILE A 140 -0.17 10.75 -8.91
CA ILE A 140 -1.28 10.10 -8.18
C ILE A 140 -2.57 10.90 -8.35
N ALA A 141 -2.49 12.23 -8.19
CA ALA A 141 -3.64 13.12 -8.36
C ALA A 141 -4.20 13.10 -9.79
N ALA A 142 -3.34 12.96 -10.80
CA ALA A 142 -3.78 12.81 -12.19
C ALA A 142 -4.59 11.51 -12.38
N ALA A 143 -4.16 10.38 -11.85
CA ALA A 143 -4.90 9.13 -11.89
C ALA A 143 -6.26 9.24 -11.16
N LEU A 144 -6.29 9.90 -10.00
CA LEU A 144 -7.52 10.16 -9.25
C LEU A 144 -8.50 11.06 -10.03
N ALA A 145 -7.98 12.02 -10.81
CA ALA A 145 -8.79 12.90 -11.66
C ALA A 145 -9.46 12.14 -12.82
N GLU A 146 -8.85 11.05 -13.30
CA GLU A 146 -9.44 10.13 -14.26
C GLU A 146 -10.51 9.21 -13.64
N GLY A 147 -10.75 9.33 -12.33
CA GLY A 147 -11.71 8.52 -11.59
C GLY A 147 -11.17 7.14 -11.19
N TRP A 148 -9.86 6.94 -11.20
CA TRP A 148 -9.22 5.69 -10.77
C TRP A 148 -8.89 5.72 -9.28
N ALA A 149 -9.02 4.59 -8.62
CA ALA A 149 -8.44 4.42 -7.27
C ALA A 149 -6.94 4.12 -7.39
N VAL A 150 -6.16 4.61 -6.44
CA VAL A 150 -4.71 4.45 -6.46
C VAL A 150 -4.25 3.73 -5.19
N SER A 151 -3.59 2.58 -5.35
CA SER A 151 -2.89 1.86 -4.29
C SER A 151 -1.41 2.23 -4.34
N VAL A 152 -0.87 2.77 -3.27
CA VAL A 152 0.53 3.21 -3.19
C VAL A 152 1.26 2.39 -2.13
N PRO A 153 1.90 1.26 -2.51
CA PRO A 153 2.60 0.40 -1.58
C PRO A 153 3.96 0.94 -1.16
N ASP A 154 4.36 0.64 0.07
CA ASP A 154 5.74 0.75 0.52
C ASP A 154 6.53 -0.45 -0.04
N HIS A 155 6.82 -0.43 -1.34
CA HIS A 155 7.36 -1.57 -2.09
C HIS A 155 8.78 -1.97 -1.69
N GLU A 156 9.53 -1.09 -1.00
CA GLU A 156 10.83 -1.41 -0.40
C GLU A 156 10.70 -2.07 0.99
N GLY A 157 9.45 -2.17 1.50
CA GLY A 157 9.13 -2.78 2.77
C GLY A 157 9.68 -2.05 3.99
N ARG A 158 9.42 -2.61 5.17
CA ARG A 158 9.79 -1.99 6.45
C ARG A 158 11.30 -1.81 6.62
N ALA A 159 12.10 -2.68 6.02
CA ALA A 159 13.56 -2.63 6.06
C ALA A 159 14.18 -1.61 5.08
N GLY A 160 13.38 -1.05 4.15
CA GLY A 160 13.89 -0.17 3.10
C GLY A 160 14.82 -0.93 2.15
N ALA A 161 14.42 -2.12 1.72
CA ALA A 161 15.21 -3.02 0.89
C ALA A 161 15.20 -2.55 -0.57
N TRP A 162 15.96 -1.52 -0.87
CA TRP A 162 16.05 -0.95 -2.20
C TRP A 162 16.78 -1.89 -3.18
N GLY A 163 16.21 -2.05 -4.37
CA GLY A 163 16.80 -2.82 -5.45
C GLY A 163 16.80 -4.33 -5.28
N THR A 164 16.09 -4.86 -4.26
CA THR A 164 15.96 -6.30 -4.05
C THR A 164 15.12 -6.95 -5.15
N PRO A 165 15.48 -8.19 -5.57
CA PRO A 165 14.68 -8.96 -6.52
C PRO A 165 13.41 -9.50 -5.84
N TYR A 166 12.34 -9.68 -6.60
CA TYR A 166 11.06 -10.30 -6.23
C TYR A 166 10.23 -9.55 -5.16
N GLU A 167 10.82 -9.10 -4.07
CA GLU A 167 10.11 -8.46 -2.95
C GLU A 167 9.16 -7.33 -3.38
N PRO A 168 9.58 -6.36 -4.23
CA PRO A 168 8.67 -5.32 -4.70
C PRO A 168 7.45 -5.89 -5.41
N GLY A 169 7.64 -6.96 -6.19
CA GLY A 169 6.55 -7.65 -6.88
C GLY A 169 5.54 -8.27 -5.93
N TYR A 170 6.00 -8.98 -4.91
CA TYR A 170 5.12 -9.53 -3.86
C TYR A 170 4.34 -8.42 -3.16
N ARG A 171 5.02 -7.36 -2.71
CA ARG A 171 4.38 -6.26 -2.00
C ARG A 171 3.35 -5.50 -2.84
N ILE A 172 3.62 -5.29 -4.13
CA ILE A 172 2.68 -4.67 -5.08
C ILE A 172 1.43 -5.54 -5.25
N LEU A 173 1.61 -6.82 -5.55
CA LEU A 173 0.51 -7.73 -5.87
C LEU A 173 -0.33 -8.06 -4.64
N ASP A 174 0.30 -8.25 -3.48
CA ASP A 174 -0.41 -8.48 -2.22
C ASP A 174 -1.10 -7.20 -1.71
N GLY A 175 -0.50 -6.03 -1.94
CA GLY A 175 -1.13 -4.73 -1.67
C GLY A 175 -2.40 -4.52 -2.50
N LEU A 176 -2.41 -4.95 -3.76
CA LEU A 176 -3.61 -4.96 -4.60
C LEU A 176 -4.66 -5.94 -4.09
N ARG A 177 -4.29 -7.17 -3.70
CA ARG A 177 -5.21 -8.13 -3.07
C ARG A 177 -5.85 -7.52 -1.82
N ALA A 178 -5.03 -6.91 -0.96
CA ALA A 178 -5.52 -6.24 0.25
C ALA A 178 -6.51 -5.12 -0.07
N ALA A 179 -6.20 -4.28 -1.07
CA ALA A 179 -7.07 -3.19 -1.48
C ALA A 179 -8.42 -3.70 -2.03
N LEU A 180 -8.39 -4.72 -2.88
CA LEU A 180 -9.59 -5.28 -3.52
C LEU A 180 -10.48 -6.06 -2.54
N SER A 181 -9.89 -6.73 -1.54
CA SER A 181 -10.63 -7.49 -0.52
C SER A 181 -11.20 -6.63 0.61
N THR A 182 -10.84 -5.33 0.68
CA THR A 182 -11.31 -4.43 1.73
C THR A 182 -12.67 -3.84 1.35
N GLU A 183 -13.75 -4.39 1.91
CA GLU A 183 -15.13 -4.00 1.61
C GLU A 183 -15.40 -2.50 1.77
N SER A 184 -14.84 -1.87 2.81
CA SER A 184 -15.02 -0.43 3.08
C SER A 184 -14.47 0.47 1.98
N LEU A 185 -13.55 -0.02 1.15
CA LEU A 185 -13.04 0.71 -0.01
C LEU A 185 -13.99 0.65 -1.21
N GLY A 186 -14.93 -0.29 -1.24
CA GLY A 186 -15.91 -0.45 -2.31
C GLY A 186 -15.28 -0.68 -3.68
N LEU A 187 -14.10 -1.31 -3.73
CA LEU A 187 -13.42 -1.69 -4.96
C LEU A 187 -13.90 -3.07 -5.40
N SER A 188 -14.02 -3.28 -6.70
CA SER A 188 -14.43 -4.57 -7.25
C SER A 188 -13.22 -5.47 -7.49
N GLU A 189 -13.31 -6.74 -7.16
CA GLU A 189 -12.30 -7.75 -7.55
C GLU A 189 -12.15 -7.89 -9.08
N ARG A 190 -13.16 -7.42 -9.84
CA ARG A 190 -13.14 -7.39 -11.30
C ARG A 190 -12.66 -6.05 -11.87
N ALA A 191 -12.15 -5.16 -11.03
CA ALA A 191 -11.66 -3.87 -11.49
C ALA A 191 -10.51 -4.05 -12.48
N PRO A 192 -10.48 -3.29 -13.58
CA PRO A 192 -9.27 -3.20 -14.39
C PRO A 192 -8.11 -2.71 -13.53
N ILE A 193 -6.97 -3.40 -13.60
CA ILE A 193 -5.78 -3.08 -12.81
C ILE A 193 -4.67 -2.60 -13.74
N GLY A 194 -4.05 -1.48 -13.37
CA GLY A 194 -2.83 -0.98 -13.96
C GLY A 194 -1.68 -0.95 -12.96
N LEU A 195 -0.46 -1.17 -13.43
CA LEU A 195 0.76 -0.97 -12.66
C LEU A 195 1.52 0.21 -13.27
N TRP A 196 1.92 1.17 -12.44
CA TRP A 196 2.61 2.36 -12.92
C TRP A 196 3.64 2.83 -11.89
N GLY A 197 4.84 3.11 -12.36
CA GLY A 197 5.93 3.64 -11.56
C GLY A 197 7.01 4.25 -12.43
N TYR A 198 7.83 5.10 -11.82
CA TYR A 198 8.93 5.80 -12.47
C TYR A 198 10.23 5.58 -11.70
N SER A 199 11.40 5.56 -12.38
CA SER A 199 12.72 5.36 -11.78
C SER A 199 12.77 4.09 -10.90
N GLY A 200 13.11 4.17 -9.62
CA GLY A 200 13.06 3.04 -8.68
C GLY A 200 11.67 2.43 -8.57
N GLY A 201 10.61 3.24 -8.66
CA GLY A 201 9.24 2.75 -8.78
C GLY A 201 8.98 2.00 -10.09
N GLY A 202 9.67 2.39 -11.18
CA GLY A 202 9.65 1.66 -12.46
C GLY A 202 10.27 0.26 -12.35
N LEU A 203 11.37 0.13 -11.60
CA LEU A 203 11.98 -1.17 -11.29
C LEU A 203 11.02 -2.05 -10.49
N ALA A 204 10.40 -1.50 -9.47
CA ALA A 204 9.39 -2.20 -8.67
C ALA A 204 8.18 -2.64 -9.52
N THR A 205 7.71 -1.76 -10.41
CA THR A 205 6.63 -2.04 -11.37
C THR A 205 7.00 -3.21 -12.29
N ALA A 206 8.24 -3.26 -12.79
CA ALA A 206 8.71 -4.35 -13.63
C ALA A 206 8.64 -5.70 -12.90
N TRP A 207 9.05 -5.76 -11.62
CA TRP A 207 8.90 -6.97 -10.81
C TRP A 207 7.42 -7.35 -10.63
N GLY A 208 6.54 -6.39 -10.34
CA GLY A 208 5.10 -6.64 -10.24
C GLY A 208 4.51 -7.22 -11.53
N ALA A 209 4.88 -6.65 -12.68
CA ALA A 209 4.41 -7.11 -13.99
C ALA A 209 4.94 -8.51 -14.35
N GLU A 210 6.23 -8.77 -14.11
CA GLU A 210 6.86 -10.07 -14.37
C GLU A 210 6.21 -11.19 -13.55
N MET A 211 5.87 -10.91 -12.30
CA MET A 211 5.34 -11.90 -11.37
C MET A 211 3.82 -12.08 -11.48
N ALA A 212 3.09 -11.10 -12.01
CA ALA A 212 1.62 -11.07 -11.98
C ALA A 212 0.99 -12.36 -12.50
N GLY A 213 1.40 -12.83 -13.67
CA GLY A 213 0.78 -14.00 -14.32
C GLY A 213 0.94 -15.32 -13.56
N ALA A 214 2.00 -15.46 -12.78
CA ALA A 214 2.27 -16.68 -12.00
C ALA A 214 1.80 -16.58 -10.54
N TYR A 215 1.86 -15.39 -9.97
CA TYR A 215 1.61 -15.18 -8.53
C TYR A 215 0.21 -14.65 -8.23
N ALA A 216 -0.34 -13.81 -9.10
CA ALA A 216 -1.63 -13.14 -8.91
C ALA A 216 -2.41 -13.07 -10.23
N PRO A 217 -2.77 -14.23 -10.82
CA PRO A 217 -3.46 -14.32 -12.11
C PRO A 217 -4.86 -13.71 -12.09
#